data_41ef0e1ab9a42aa5bb9e1312f80b8ad8
#
_entry.id   41ef0e1ab9a42aa5bb9e1312f80b8ad8
#
_cell.length_a   1.000
_cell.length_b   1.000
_cell.length_c   1.000
_cell.angle_alpha   90.00
_cell.angle_beta   90.00
_cell.angle_gamma   90.00
#
_symmetry.space_group_name_H-M   'P 1'
#
loop_
_entity.id
_entity.type
_entity.pdbx_description
1 polymer ?
#
loop_
_entity_poly.entity_id
_entity_poly.type
_entity_poly.pdbx_seq_one_letter_code
_entity_poly.pdbx_strand_id
1 'polypeptide(L)'
;MARQTLLVDADDTLWENNIFFEKTIDHFVAQLEHLGYTLEYVRHILNETERRNIRQHGYGVRSFRRSLEETYMKLAGNSARREILKEIERITLELENTPPHIMDGVPETLAYLSKRHRLILLTKGEQAEQAAKVERSGLLSYFDAIEIVLEKESSTYERMIEQFKIVKSHGWMVGNSPRSDINPALQAGLNAVFIPHAATWELEKSEVESGVGKLLILSGFRELRAHF
;
A
#
# COMPACT_ATOMS: atom_id res chain seq x y z
N MET A 1 -21.49 -20.97 6.75
CA MET A 1 -21.61 -19.50 6.93
C MET A 1 -22.20 -18.88 5.68
N ALA A 2 -22.88 -17.72 5.79
CA ALA A 2 -23.35 -16.99 4.60
C ALA A 2 -22.16 -16.49 3.79
N ARG A 3 -22.28 -16.45 2.45
CA ARG A 3 -21.24 -15.94 1.56
C ARG A 3 -20.99 -14.46 1.85
N GLN A 4 -19.75 -14.11 2.15
CA GLN A 4 -19.29 -12.73 2.39
C GLN A 4 -18.67 -12.14 1.12
N THR A 5 -18.54 -10.82 1.07
CA THR A 5 -17.69 -10.13 0.10
C THR A 5 -16.50 -9.52 0.82
N LEU A 6 -15.30 -9.90 0.46
CA LEU A 6 -14.05 -9.39 1.04
C LEU A 6 -13.36 -8.51 -0.01
N LEU A 7 -13.25 -7.24 0.28
CA LEU A 7 -12.32 -6.33 -0.37
C LEU A 7 -10.96 -6.54 0.28
N VAL A 8 -9.94 -6.85 -0.48
CA VAL A 8 -8.62 -7.20 0.06
C VAL A 8 -7.60 -6.23 -0.51
N ASP A 9 -6.89 -5.55 0.36
CA ASP A 9 -5.74 -4.73 -0.01
C ASP A 9 -4.57 -5.59 -0.49
N ALA A 10 -3.60 -4.97 -1.14
CA ALA A 10 -2.48 -5.66 -1.76
C ALA A 10 -1.13 -5.38 -1.06
N ASP A 11 -0.63 -4.15 -1.15
CA ASP A 11 0.68 -3.76 -0.65
C ASP A 11 0.73 -3.82 0.89
N ASP A 12 1.70 -4.53 1.45
CA ASP A 12 1.84 -4.81 2.90
C ASP A 12 0.66 -5.58 3.54
N THR A 13 -0.19 -6.20 2.69
CA THR A 13 -1.29 -7.09 3.09
C THR A 13 -1.14 -8.48 2.45
N LEU A 14 -0.89 -8.55 1.14
CA LEU A 14 -0.67 -9.79 0.39
C LEU A 14 0.82 -10.02 0.08
N TRP A 15 1.57 -8.97 -0.09
CA TRP A 15 3.01 -8.99 -0.34
C TRP A 15 3.70 -7.80 0.30
N GLU A 16 4.97 -7.98 0.62
CA GLU A 16 5.85 -6.94 1.13
C GLU A 16 6.00 -5.81 0.10
N ASN A 17 5.85 -4.58 0.52
CA ASN A 17 6.01 -3.41 -0.33
C ASN A 17 6.86 -2.34 0.33
N ASN A 18 6.42 -1.73 1.44
CA ASN A 18 7.07 -0.57 2.02
C ASN A 18 8.50 -0.85 2.50
N ILE A 19 8.80 -2.09 2.90
CA ILE A 19 10.17 -2.48 3.28
C ILE A 19 11.18 -2.26 2.15
N PHE A 20 10.77 -2.38 0.88
CA PHE A 20 11.65 -2.14 -0.27
C PHE A 20 11.85 -0.64 -0.51
N PHE A 21 10.81 0.18 -0.29
CA PHE A 21 10.95 1.65 -0.31
C PHE A 21 11.88 2.11 0.81
N GLU A 22 11.74 1.59 2.03
CA GLU A 22 12.63 1.91 3.14
C GLU A 22 14.10 1.57 2.83
N LYS A 23 14.39 0.40 2.29
CA LYS A 23 15.74 0.02 1.85
C LYS A 23 16.28 0.98 0.78
N THR A 24 15.43 1.43 -0.13
CA THR A 24 15.82 2.40 -1.17
C THR A 24 16.13 3.76 -0.55
N ILE A 25 15.36 4.18 0.47
CA ILE A 25 15.61 5.41 1.22
C ILE A 25 16.91 5.32 2.01
N ASP A 26 17.19 4.19 2.67
CA ASP A 26 18.44 3.97 3.39
C ASP A 26 19.64 4.09 2.45
N HIS A 27 19.55 3.47 1.26
CA HIS A 27 20.57 3.60 0.23
C HIS A 27 20.74 5.06 -0.23
N PHE A 28 19.64 5.75 -0.49
CA PHE A 28 19.64 7.16 -0.88
C PHE A 28 20.31 8.03 0.20
N VAL A 29 19.96 7.87 1.47
CA VAL A 29 20.52 8.64 2.59
C VAL A 29 22.03 8.41 2.70
N ALA A 30 22.50 7.17 2.55
CA ALA A 30 23.93 6.86 2.56
C ALA A 30 24.70 7.64 1.47
N GLN A 31 24.11 7.89 0.29
CA GLN A 31 24.73 8.73 -0.73
C GLN A 31 24.87 10.20 -0.32
N LEU A 32 24.12 10.66 0.68
CA LEU A 32 24.09 12.06 1.13
C LEU A 32 24.98 12.33 2.35
N GLU A 33 25.63 11.32 2.94
CA GLU A 33 26.48 11.47 4.13
C GLU A 33 27.51 12.60 4.00
N HIS A 34 28.08 12.77 2.78
CA HIS A 34 29.06 13.81 2.47
C HIS A 34 28.50 15.24 2.58
N LEU A 35 27.18 15.42 2.62
CA LEU A 35 26.53 16.73 2.79
C LEU A 35 26.39 17.13 4.26
N GLY A 36 26.67 16.21 5.20
CA GLY A 36 26.68 16.48 6.64
C GLY A 36 25.30 16.63 7.32
N TYR A 37 24.22 16.24 6.63
CA TYR A 37 22.87 16.22 7.22
C TYR A 37 22.63 14.96 8.04
N THR A 38 21.81 15.08 9.09
CA THR A 38 21.35 13.89 9.83
C THR A 38 20.31 13.11 9.04
N LEU A 39 20.21 11.80 9.33
CA LEU A 39 19.19 10.92 8.74
C LEU A 39 17.78 11.49 8.92
N GLU A 40 17.47 11.94 10.14
CA GLU A 40 16.14 12.48 10.49
C GLU A 40 15.82 13.72 9.66
N TYR A 41 16.79 14.59 9.42
CA TYR A 41 16.57 15.79 8.62
C TYR A 41 16.30 15.46 7.17
N VAL A 42 17.12 14.57 6.56
CA VAL A 42 16.92 14.11 5.18
C VAL A 42 15.55 13.47 5.04
N ARG A 43 15.18 12.60 6.00
CA ARG A 43 13.88 11.92 6.02
C ARG A 43 12.72 12.90 6.12
N HIS A 44 12.82 13.91 6.97
CA HIS A 44 11.82 14.95 7.10
C HIS A 44 11.59 15.68 5.77
N ILE A 45 12.66 16.12 5.11
CA ILE A 45 12.57 16.81 3.82
C ILE A 45 11.99 15.89 2.73
N LEU A 46 12.38 14.62 2.73
CA LEU A 46 11.83 13.64 1.79
C LEU A 46 10.32 13.46 2.00
N ASN A 47 9.87 13.24 3.24
CA ASN A 47 8.45 13.07 3.56
C ASN A 47 7.60 14.28 3.13
N GLU A 48 8.11 15.51 3.33
CA GLU A 48 7.43 16.73 2.85
C GLU A 48 7.33 16.76 1.32
N THR A 49 8.42 16.37 0.65
CA THR A 49 8.50 16.33 -0.81
C THR A 49 7.57 15.26 -1.38
N GLU A 50 7.53 14.06 -0.78
CA GLU A 50 6.60 12.99 -1.16
C GLU A 50 5.15 13.43 -1.01
N ARG A 51 4.74 14.01 0.14
CA ARG A 51 3.37 14.52 0.33
C ARG A 51 2.95 15.50 -0.75
N ARG A 52 3.86 16.39 -1.17
CA ARG A 52 3.61 17.35 -2.25
C ARG A 52 3.49 16.64 -3.60
N ASN A 53 4.43 15.76 -3.91
CA ASN A 53 4.50 15.08 -5.19
C ASN A 53 3.35 14.09 -5.41
N ILE A 54 2.92 13.40 -4.37
CA ILE A 54 1.72 12.54 -4.43
C ILE A 54 0.48 13.34 -4.83
N ARG A 55 0.28 14.55 -4.27
CA ARG A 55 -0.85 15.40 -4.63
C ARG A 55 -0.81 15.87 -6.10
N GLN A 56 0.38 16.03 -6.66
CA GLN A 56 0.58 16.56 -8.02
C GLN A 56 0.69 15.46 -9.08
N HIS A 57 1.29 14.34 -8.74
CA HIS A 57 1.71 13.30 -9.68
C HIS A 57 1.15 11.91 -9.34
N GLY A 58 0.44 11.77 -8.21
CA GLY A 58 -0.06 10.48 -7.73
C GLY A 58 1.02 9.64 -7.04
N TYR A 59 0.65 8.40 -6.75
CA TYR A 59 1.52 7.38 -6.16
C TYR A 59 2.41 6.71 -7.21
N GLY A 60 3.31 5.83 -6.75
CA GLY A 60 4.13 4.96 -7.57
C GLY A 60 5.61 5.32 -7.58
N VAL A 61 6.43 4.40 -8.09
CA VAL A 61 7.89 4.52 -8.08
C VAL A 61 8.38 5.76 -8.83
N ARG A 62 7.69 6.19 -9.89
CA ARG A 62 8.06 7.41 -10.63
C ARG A 62 7.89 8.68 -9.80
N SER A 63 6.79 8.78 -9.04
CA SER A 63 6.55 9.90 -8.12
C SER A 63 7.56 9.88 -6.97
N PHE A 64 7.88 8.70 -6.46
CA PHE A 64 8.89 8.49 -5.44
C PHE A 64 10.29 8.90 -5.93
N ARG A 65 10.72 8.45 -7.12
CA ARG A 65 11.99 8.86 -7.73
C ARG A 65 12.11 10.38 -7.83
N ARG A 66 11.07 11.05 -8.33
CA ARG A 66 11.02 12.51 -8.37
C ARG A 66 11.23 13.12 -6.99
N SER A 67 10.62 12.53 -5.96
CA SER A 67 10.77 13.02 -4.59
C SER A 67 12.20 12.87 -4.07
N LEU A 68 12.90 11.79 -4.40
CA LEU A 68 14.31 11.60 -4.09
C LEU A 68 15.19 12.63 -4.83
N GLU A 69 14.97 12.82 -6.13
CA GLU A 69 15.71 13.78 -6.95
C GLU A 69 15.54 15.22 -6.44
N GLU A 70 14.29 15.64 -6.17
CA GLU A 70 14.01 16.98 -5.66
C GLU A 70 14.57 17.20 -4.26
N THR A 71 14.49 16.17 -3.38
CA THR A 71 15.10 16.21 -2.05
C THR A 71 16.62 16.37 -2.18
N TYR A 72 17.27 15.58 -3.02
CA TYR A 72 18.69 15.70 -3.28
C TYR A 72 19.07 17.09 -3.79
N MET A 73 18.39 17.60 -4.81
CA MET A 73 18.66 18.93 -5.37
C MET A 73 18.48 20.04 -4.34
N LYS A 74 17.47 19.93 -3.47
CA LYS A 74 17.22 20.89 -2.37
C LYS A 74 18.36 20.89 -1.36
N LEU A 75 18.88 19.71 -0.99
CA LEU A 75 19.92 19.56 0.02
C LEU A 75 21.33 19.88 -0.53
N ALA A 76 21.63 19.46 -1.74
CA ALA A 76 22.95 19.65 -2.36
C ALA A 76 23.15 21.05 -2.97
N GLY A 77 22.07 21.71 -3.39
CA GLY A 77 22.15 23.03 -4.04
C GLY A 77 23.15 23.05 -5.19
N ASN A 78 24.12 23.99 -5.14
CA ASN A 78 25.16 24.12 -6.15
C ASN A 78 26.20 22.98 -6.12
N SER A 79 26.19 22.11 -5.10
CA SER A 79 27.09 20.96 -4.97
C SER A 79 26.49 19.68 -5.56
N ALA A 80 25.34 19.77 -6.24
CA ALA A 80 24.69 18.62 -6.84
C ALA A 80 25.57 17.93 -7.90
N ARG A 81 25.65 16.60 -7.78
CA ARG A 81 26.49 15.74 -8.65
C ARG A 81 25.59 14.87 -9.52
N ARG A 82 25.92 14.78 -10.80
CA ARG A 82 25.16 13.96 -11.76
C ARG A 82 25.20 12.46 -11.43
N GLU A 83 26.28 12.02 -10.80
CA GLU A 83 26.46 10.63 -10.38
C GLU A 83 25.39 10.20 -9.37
N ILE A 84 25.04 11.08 -8.42
CA ILE A 84 23.98 10.80 -7.43
C ILE A 84 22.59 10.72 -8.09
N LEU A 85 22.30 11.58 -9.05
CA LEU A 85 21.05 11.50 -9.82
C LEU A 85 20.93 10.18 -10.60
N LYS A 86 22.03 9.71 -11.21
CA LYS A 86 22.06 8.41 -11.87
C LYS A 86 21.88 7.25 -10.88
N GLU A 87 22.44 7.39 -9.68
CA GLU A 87 22.27 6.38 -8.64
C GLU A 87 20.82 6.33 -8.14
N ILE A 88 20.16 7.48 -7.96
CA ILE A 88 18.73 7.55 -7.64
C ILE A 88 17.90 6.84 -8.72
N GLU A 89 18.20 7.11 -10.00
CA GLU A 89 17.53 6.43 -11.12
C GLU A 89 17.74 4.90 -11.04
N ARG A 90 18.97 4.45 -10.82
CA ARG A 90 19.30 3.03 -10.73
C ARG A 90 18.55 2.32 -9.61
N ILE A 91 18.60 2.85 -8.38
CA ILE A 91 17.94 2.21 -7.21
C ILE A 91 16.42 2.21 -7.33
N THR A 92 15.84 3.23 -7.97
CA THR A 92 14.39 3.27 -8.19
C THR A 92 13.95 2.35 -9.33
N LEU A 93 14.77 2.14 -10.37
CA LEU A 93 14.53 1.12 -11.38
C LEU A 93 14.62 -0.31 -10.81
N GLU A 94 15.53 -0.55 -9.88
CA GLU A 94 15.60 -1.82 -9.15
C GLU A 94 14.33 -2.04 -8.32
N LEU A 95 13.86 -1.02 -7.60
CA LEU A 95 12.61 -1.06 -6.85
C LEU A 95 11.42 -1.38 -7.76
N GLU A 96 11.28 -0.71 -8.91
CA GLU A 96 10.18 -0.92 -9.88
C GLU A 96 10.15 -2.36 -10.42
N ASN A 97 11.33 -2.97 -10.58
CA ASN A 97 11.47 -4.33 -11.10
C ASN A 97 11.49 -5.42 -10.02
N THR A 98 11.43 -5.07 -8.74
CA THR A 98 11.40 -6.03 -7.65
C THR A 98 10.12 -6.89 -7.74
N PRO A 99 10.23 -8.23 -7.79
CA PRO A 99 9.06 -9.09 -7.77
C PRO A 99 8.29 -8.96 -6.46
N PRO A 100 6.94 -9.05 -6.48
CA PRO A 100 6.17 -9.10 -5.25
C PRO A 100 6.62 -10.28 -4.35
N HIS A 101 7.03 -9.97 -3.13
CA HIS A 101 7.37 -10.98 -2.13
C HIS A 101 6.12 -11.35 -1.34
N ILE A 102 5.48 -12.45 -1.75
CA ILE A 102 4.20 -12.88 -1.16
C ILE A 102 4.40 -13.26 0.30
N MET A 103 3.52 -12.76 1.17
CA MET A 103 3.57 -13.05 2.60
C MET A 103 3.14 -14.49 2.91
N ASP A 104 3.67 -15.01 4.01
CA ASP A 104 3.39 -16.38 4.47
C ASP A 104 1.91 -16.66 4.66
N GLY A 105 1.45 -17.77 4.07
CA GLY A 105 0.08 -18.25 4.20
C GLY A 105 -0.95 -17.49 3.36
N VAL A 106 -0.56 -16.51 2.57
CA VAL A 106 -1.47 -15.76 1.68
C VAL A 106 -2.06 -16.67 0.61
N PRO A 107 -1.28 -17.44 -0.20
CA PRO A 107 -1.85 -18.26 -1.26
C PRO A 107 -2.86 -19.29 -0.74
N GLU A 108 -2.52 -20.00 0.34
CA GLU A 108 -3.39 -21.03 0.94
C GLU A 108 -4.66 -20.43 1.53
N THR A 109 -4.55 -19.23 2.10
CA THR A 109 -5.71 -18.53 2.67
C THR A 109 -6.62 -18.01 1.57
N LEU A 110 -6.08 -17.42 0.52
CA LEU A 110 -6.85 -17.01 -0.67
C LEU A 110 -7.52 -18.20 -1.34
N ALA A 111 -6.82 -19.32 -1.50
CA ALA A 111 -7.39 -20.56 -2.05
C ALA A 111 -8.54 -21.13 -1.20
N TYR A 112 -8.49 -20.96 0.13
CA TYR A 112 -9.56 -21.33 1.04
C TYR A 112 -10.74 -20.38 0.93
N LEU A 113 -10.48 -19.06 0.95
CA LEU A 113 -11.52 -18.02 0.97
C LEU A 113 -12.27 -17.92 -0.37
N SER A 114 -11.59 -18.01 -1.51
CA SER A 114 -12.19 -17.88 -2.85
C SER A 114 -13.26 -18.93 -3.16
N LYS A 115 -13.17 -20.12 -2.52
CA LYS A 115 -14.17 -21.18 -2.64
C LYS A 115 -15.44 -20.90 -1.84
N ARG A 116 -15.42 -19.95 -0.90
CA ARG A 116 -16.47 -19.70 0.09
C ARG A 116 -17.07 -18.31 -0.01
N HIS A 117 -16.26 -17.34 -0.42
CA HIS A 117 -16.57 -15.92 -0.40
C HIS A 117 -16.30 -15.31 -1.76
N ARG A 118 -16.79 -14.10 -1.96
CA ARG A 118 -16.42 -13.27 -3.11
C ARG A 118 -15.21 -12.45 -2.72
N LEU A 119 -14.14 -12.53 -3.48
CA LEU A 119 -12.91 -11.79 -3.25
C LEU A 119 -12.74 -10.71 -4.32
N ILE A 120 -12.51 -9.48 -3.89
CA ILE A 120 -12.21 -8.34 -4.76
C ILE A 120 -10.91 -7.74 -4.27
N LEU A 121 -9.89 -7.70 -5.11
CA LEU A 121 -8.68 -6.98 -4.80
C LEU A 121 -8.94 -5.49 -4.96
N LEU A 122 -8.64 -4.70 -3.93
CA LEU A 122 -8.77 -3.24 -3.94
C LEU A 122 -7.45 -2.62 -3.52
N THR A 123 -6.68 -2.14 -4.48
CA THR A 123 -5.38 -1.52 -4.23
C THR A 123 -5.35 -0.06 -4.68
N LYS A 124 -4.49 0.71 -4.06
CA LYS A 124 -4.26 2.13 -4.34
C LYS A 124 -2.91 2.32 -5.03
N GLY A 125 -2.85 3.14 -6.09
CA GLY A 125 -1.59 3.45 -6.74
C GLY A 125 -1.73 3.84 -8.21
N GLU A 126 -0.58 3.87 -8.90
CA GLU A 126 -0.52 4.06 -10.33
C GLU A 126 -1.04 2.81 -11.05
N GLN A 127 -1.94 3.00 -12.02
CA GLN A 127 -2.70 1.94 -12.65
C GLN A 127 -1.82 0.84 -13.26
N ALA A 128 -0.83 1.22 -14.06
CA ALA A 128 0.02 0.25 -14.77
C ALA A 128 0.97 -0.46 -13.81
N GLU A 129 1.51 0.25 -12.80
CA GLU A 129 2.38 -0.32 -11.77
C GLU A 129 1.63 -1.37 -10.94
N GLN A 130 0.44 -1.03 -10.42
CA GLN A 130 -0.33 -1.96 -9.61
C GLN A 130 -0.82 -3.16 -10.42
N ALA A 131 -1.28 -2.94 -11.67
CA ALA A 131 -1.67 -4.04 -12.56
C ALA A 131 -0.51 -5.01 -12.80
N ALA A 132 0.70 -4.50 -13.06
CA ALA A 132 1.89 -5.33 -13.24
C ALA A 132 2.29 -6.09 -11.97
N LYS A 133 2.15 -5.49 -10.78
CA LYS A 133 2.39 -6.18 -9.49
C LYS A 133 1.40 -7.33 -9.30
N VAL A 134 0.10 -7.08 -9.52
CA VAL A 134 -0.95 -8.10 -9.40
C VAL A 134 -0.70 -9.27 -10.35
N GLU A 135 -0.34 -9.00 -11.61
CA GLU A 135 0.00 -10.04 -12.57
C GLU A 135 1.22 -10.88 -12.12
N ARG A 136 2.31 -10.19 -11.74
CA ARG A 136 3.54 -10.85 -11.28
C ARG A 136 3.39 -11.61 -9.97
N SER A 137 2.40 -11.26 -9.14
CA SER A 137 2.14 -11.94 -7.86
C SER A 137 1.65 -13.39 -8.04
N GLY A 138 1.06 -13.73 -9.18
CA GLY A 138 0.43 -15.03 -9.41
C GLY A 138 -0.88 -15.22 -8.64
N LEU A 139 -1.40 -14.20 -7.94
CA LEU A 139 -2.60 -14.29 -7.11
C LEU A 139 -3.90 -13.94 -7.84
N LEU A 140 -3.81 -13.49 -9.09
CA LEU A 140 -4.93 -13.00 -9.90
C LEU A 140 -6.13 -13.95 -9.89
N SER A 141 -5.89 -15.25 -10.01
CA SER A 141 -6.94 -16.28 -10.14
C SER A 141 -7.82 -16.48 -8.91
N TYR A 142 -7.43 -15.92 -7.76
CA TYR A 142 -8.22 -16.00 -6.53
C TYR A 142 -9.30 -14.93 -6.43
N PHE A 143 -9.22 -13.87 -7.25
CA PHE A 143 -10.10 -12.71 -7.16
C PHE A 143 -11.16 -12.72 -8.27
N ASP A 144 -12.41 -12.40 -7.89
CA ASP A 144 -13.52 -12.22 -8.82
C ASP A 144 -13.42 -10.89 -9.59
N ALA A 145 -12.74 -9.90 -9.02
CA ALA A 145 -12.49 -8.59 -9.64
C ALA A 145 -11.23 -7.93 -9.03
N ILE A 146 -10.66 -6.98 -9.79
CA ILE A 146 -9.52 -6.17 -9.37
C ILE A 146 -9.87 -4.71 -9.61
N GLU A 147 -9.74 -3.91 -8.57
CA GLU A 147 -9.96 -2.47 -8.59
C GLU A 147 -8.68 -1.76 -8.15
N ILE A 148 -8.15 -0.95 -9.05
CA ILE A 148 -7.01 -0.08 -8.78
C ILE A 148 -7.53 1.34 -8.73
N VAL A 149 -7.35 2.00 -7.58
CA VAL A 149 -7.91 3.32 -7.32
C VAL A 149 -6.82 4.34 -7.02
N LEU A 150 -7.12 5.61 -7.22
CA LEU A 150 -6.18 6.68 -6.88
C LEU A 150 -6.11 6.90 -5.37
N GLU A 151 -7.26 6.82 -4.69
CA GLU A 151 -7.37 6.97 -3.23
C GLU A 151 -8.42 6.02 -2.67
N LYS A 152 -8.21 5.57 -1.43
CA LYS A 152 -9.14 4.77 -0.66
C LYS A 152 -9.80 5.65 0.41
N GLU A 153 -10.78 6.43 -0.02
CA GLU A 153 -11.61 7.26 0.83
C GLU A 153 -12.99 6.63 1.01
N SER A 154 -13.81 7.14 1.93
CA SER A 154 -15.17 6.65 2.17
C SER A 154 -16.00 6.59 0.88
N SER A 155 -15.90 7.59 0.02
CA SER A 155 -16.54 7.65 -1.31
C SER A 155 -16.12 6.50 -2.24
N THR A 156 -14.87 6.06 -2.14
CA THR A 156 -14.38 4.88 -2.90
C THR A 156 -15.08 3.62 -2.42
N TYR A 157 -15.22 3.43 -1.11
CA TYR A 157 -15.93 2.27 -0.57
C TYR A 157 -17.42 2.30 -0.88
N GLU A 158 -18.07 3.46 -0.83
CA GLU A 158 -19.46 3.65 -1.27
C GLU A 158 -19.65 3.24 -2.73
N ARG A 159 -18.76 3.65 -3.62
CA ARG A 159 -18.74 3.22 -5.02
C ARG A 159 -18.55 1.70 -5.15
N MET A 160 -17.64 1.08 -4.38
CA MET A 160 -17.45 -0.38 -4.38
C MET A 160 -18.71 -1.11 -3.91
N ILE A 161 -19.37 -0.60 -2.87
CA ILE A 161 -20.62 -1.16 -2.35
C ILE A 161 -21.69 -1.15 -3.47
N GLU A 162 -21.86 -0.06 -4.17
CA GLU A 162 -22.83 0.10 -5.25
C GLU A 162 -22.48 -0.76 -6.47
N GLN A 163 -21.26 -0.64 -6.99
CA GLN A 163 -20.75 -1.34 -8.18
C GLN A 163 -20.85 -2.85 -8.04
N PHE A 164 -20.46 -3.38 -6.89
CA PHE A 164 -20.44 -4.81 -6.64
C PHE A 164 -21.67 -5.32 -5.88
N LYS A 165 -22.65 -4.44 -5.59
CA LYS A 165 -23.88 -4.75 -4.85
C LYS A 165 -23.57 -5.43 -3.53
N ILE A 166 -22.64 -4.88 -2.76
CA ILE A 166 -22.20 -5.44 -1.48
C ILE A 166 -23.23 -5.19 -0.41
N VAL A 167 -23.71 -6.25 0.23
CA VAL A 167 -24.53 -6.13 1.43
C VAL A 167 -23.62 -5.72 2.59
N LYS A 168 -23.76 -4.51 3.13
CA LYS A 168 -22.82 -3.91 4.10
C LYS A 168 -22.52 -4.81 5.30
N SER A 169 -23.55 -5.47 5.87
CA SER A 169 -23.37 -6.41 6.99
C SER A 169 -22.57 -7.68 6.64
N HIS A 170 -22.38 -7.97 5.35
CA HIS A 170 -21.61 -9.10 4.82
C HIS A 170 -20.40 -8.65 3.99
N GLY A 171 -20.14 -7.35 3.95
CA GLY A 171 -18.99 -6.76 3.28
C GLY A 171 -17.86 -6.47 4.28
N TRP A 172 -16.63 -6.79 3.89
CA TRP A 172 -15.45 -6.61 4.72
C TRP A 172 -14.33 -5.97 3.90
N MET A 173 -13.59 -5.07 4.51
CA MET A 173 -12.28 -4.65 4.03
C MET A 173 -11.20 -5.33 4.86
N VAL A 174 -10.22 -5.94 4.21
CA VAL A 174 -9.05 -6.58 4.83
C VAL A 174 -7.82 -5.81 4.40
N GLY A 175 -7.08 -5.24 5.33
CA GLY A 175 -5.88 -4.48 5.02
C GLY A 175 -5.04 -4.09 6.22
N ASN A 176 -3.90 -3.43 5.95
CA ASN A 176 -2.90 -3.03 6.95
C ASN A 176 -2.92 -1.54 7.26
N SER A 177 -3.64 -0.71 6.50
CA SER A 177 -3.65 0.74 6.67
C SER A 177 -4.89 1.22 7.42
N PRO A 178 -4.75 1.77 8.65
CA PRO A 178 -5.88 2.42 9.30
C PRO A 178 -6.46 3.56 8.46
N ARG A 179 -5.61 4.36 7.80
CA ARG A 179 -6.00 5.52 7.02
C ARG A 179 -6.76 5.18 5.74
N SER A 180 -6.26 4.20 4.99
CA SER A 180 -6.79 3.88 3.66
C SER A 180 -7.74 2.68 3.64
N ASP A 181 -7.56 1.70 4.53
CA ASP A 181 -8.36 0.48 4.52
C ASP A 181 -9.45 0.50 5.59
N ILE A 182 -9.08 0.76 6.84
CA ILE A 182 -9.95 0.48 7.99
C ILE A 182 -10.96 1.59 8.21
N ASN A 183 -10.48 2.81 8.47
CA ASN A 183 -11.35 3.93 8.83
C ASN A 183 -12.36 4.26 7.72
N PRO A 184 -11.96 4.43 6.43
CA PRO A 184 -12.92 4.78 5.39
C PRO A 184 -13.91 3.63 5.08
N ALA A 185 -13.51 2.35 5.23
CA ALA A 185 -14.43 1.23 5.07
C ALA A 185 -15.48 1.20 6.18
N LEU A 186 -15.07 1.41 7.45
CA LEU A 186 -15.99 1.51 8.59
C LEU A 186 -16.93 2.71 8.45
N GLN A 187 -16.44 3.86 7.98
CA GLN A 187 -17.26 5.05 7.71
C GLN A 187 -18.32 4.80 6.62
N ALA A 188 -17.97 4.03 5.57
CA ALA A 188 -18.90 3.62 4.52
C ALA A 188 -19.90 2.55 5.00
N GLY A 189 -19.75 2.02 6.22
CA GLY A 189 -20.62 1.02 6.85
C GLY A 189 -20.27 -0.42 6.52
N LEU A 190 -19.09 -0.69 5.98
CA LEU A 190 -18.53 -2.04 5.88
C LEU A 190 -17.92 -2.47 7.21
N ASN A 191 -17.70 -3.78 7.36
CA ASN A 191 -16.85 -4.31 8.40
C ASN A 191 -15.38 -4.22 7.97
N ALA A 192 -14.44 -4.30 8.92
CA ALA A 192 -13.02 -4.25 8.64
C ALA A 192 -12.23 -5.34 9.38
N VAL A 193 -11.19 -5.84 8.74
CA VAL A 193 -10.15 -6.66 9.34
C VAL A 193 -8.85 -5.89 9.23
N PHE A 194 -8.32 -5.48 10.37
CA PHE A 194 -7.04 -4.82 10.46
C PHE A 194 -5.94 -5.85 10.72
N ILE A 195 -4.97 -5.93 9.84
CA ILE A 195 -3.76 -6.76 9.97
C ILE A 195 -2.57 -5.82 10.03
N PRO A 196 -2.13 -5.41 11.24
CA PRO A 196 -1.01 -4.47 11.39
C PRO A 196 0.26 -5.01 10.73
N HIS A 197 0.94 -4.18 9.95
CA HIS A 197 2.22 -4.48 9.33
C HIS A 197 3.31 -3.60 9.93
N ALA A 198 4.47 -4.19 10.30
CA ALA A 198 5.54 -3.49 10.99
C ALA A 198 6.14 -2.35 10.16
N ALA A 199 6.19 -2.52 8.84
CA ALA A 199 6.72 -1.54 7.91
C ALA A 199 5.62 -0.67 7.27
N THR A 200 4.42 -0.54 7.89
CA THR A 200 3.39 0.35 7.37
C THR A 200 3.94 1.76 7.15
N TRP A 201 3.74 2.28 5.94
CA TRP A 201 4.24 3.60 5.54
C TRP A 201 3.74 4.71 6.46
N GLU A 202 4.61 5.67 6.79
CA GLU A 202 4.31 6.75 7.75
C GLU A 202 3.05 7.55 7.35
N LEU A 203 2.82 7.75 6.06
CA LEU A 203 1.65 8.46 5.55
C LEU A 203 0.35 7.65 5.60
N GLU A 204 0.42 6.37 5.85
CA GLU A 204 -0.72 5.45 6.01
C GLU A 204 -1.09 5.19 7.49
N LYS A 205 -0.24 5.63 8.41
CA LYS A 205 -0.50 5.50 9.84
C LYS A 205 -1.55 6.52 10.30
N SER A 206 -2.52 6.04 11.05
CA SER A 206 -3.48 6.84 11.82
C SER A 206 -4.03 5.98 12.97
N GLU A 207 -4.72 6.62 13.89
CA GLU A 207 -5.50 5.88 14.88
C GLU A 207 -6.67 5.18 14.19
N VAL A 208 -7.04 4.00 14.70
CA VAL A 208 -8.22 3.29 14.23
C VAL A 208 -9.44 3.94 14.86
N GLU A 209 -10.34 4.45 14.02
CA GLU A 209 -11.56 5.13 14.44
C GLU A 209 -12.70 4.13 14.62
N SER A 210 -13.62 4.44 15.51
CA SER A 210 -14.87 3.68 15.65
C SER A 210 -15.79 3.98 14.45
N GLY A 211 -16.44 2.95 13.92
CA GLY A 211 -17.40 3.06 12.82
C GLY A 211 -18.66 2.22 13.08
N VAL A 212 -19.54 2.17 12.08
CA VAL A 212 -20.79 1.39 12.17
C VAL A 212 -20.54 -0.10 12.03
N GLY A 213 -19.52 -0.50 11.29
CA GLY A 213 -19.17 -1.89 11.04
C GLY A 213 -18.41 -2.56 12.19
N LYS A 214 -18.25 -3.87 12.08
CA LYS A 214 -17.42 -4.65 13.00
C LYS A 214 -15.95 -4.47 12.65
N LEU A 215 -15.10 -4.43 13.67
CA LEU A 215 -13.65 -4.45 13.52
C LEU A 215 -13.10 -5.75 14.09
N LEU A 216 -12.30 -6.45 13.29
CA LEU A 216 -11.42 -7.53 13.75
C LEU A 216 -9.98 -7.06 13.64
N ILE A 217 -9.16 -7.41 14.61
CA ILE A 217 -7.71 -7.18 14.57
C ILE A 217 -7.04 -8.55 14.60
N LEU A 218 -6.28 -8.86 13.56
CA LEU A 218 -5.61 -10.15 13.42
C LEU A 218 -4.09 -9.92 13.32
N SER A 219 -3.30 -10.89 13.75
CA SER A 219 -1.84 -10.81 13.70
C SER A 219 -1.25 -11.20 12.34
N GLY A 220 -2.06 -11.81 11.45
CA GLY A 220 -1.63 -12.21 10.12
C GLY A 220 -2.76 -12.69 9.23
N PHE A 221 -2.50 -12.68 7.92
CA PHE A 221 -3.50 -13.03 6.89
C PHE A 221 -4.06 -14.46 7.04
N ARG A 222 -3.25 -15.41 7.52
CA ARG A 222 -3.66 -16.80 7.75
C ARG A 222 -4.83 -16.94 8.74
N GLU A 223 -4.96 -16.03 9.69
CA GLU A 223 -6.03 -16.09 10.72
C GLU A 223 -7.44 -15.85 10.14
N LEU A 224 -7.54 -15.23 8.95
CA LEU A 224 -8.82 -15.09 8.24
C LEU A 224 -9.58 -16.41 8.12
N ARG A 225 -8.90 -17.55 7.99
CA ARG A 225 -9.50 -18.87 7.86
C ARG A 225 -10.29 -19.32 9.09
N ALA A 226 -10.07 -18.70 10.24
CA ALA A 226 -10.81 -18.98 11.46
C ALA A 226 -12.11 -18.14 11.58
N HIS A 227 -12.23 -17.08 10.79
CA HIS A 227 -13.34 -16.11 10.85
C HIS A 227 -14.27 -16.17 9.62
N PHE A 228 -13.77 -16.75 8.53
CA PHE A 228 -14.47 -16.80 7.23
C PHE A 228 -14.60 -18.20 6.63
#